data_d73b8cfae119bdae3a2de7dbb1c12b4d
#
_entry.id   d73b8cfae119bdae3a2de7dbb1c12b4d
#
_cell.length_a   1.000
_cell.length_b   1.000
_cell.length_c   1.000
_cell.angle_alpha   90.00
_cell.angle_beta   90.00
_cell.angle_gamma   90.00
#
_symmetry.space_group_name_H-M   'P 1'
#
loop_
_entity.id
_entity.type
_entity.pdbx_description
1 polymer ?
#
loop_
_entity_poly.entity_id
_entity_poly.type
_entity_poly.pdbx_seq_one_letter_code
_entity_poly.pdbx_strand_id
1 'polypeptide(L)'
;MNKTININLGGYFFHIDETAYQKLRRYLDAISKSLSDDPQGKNEIIADIEARISELLSEKITDARQVVNEQDISNIIKIMGEPEDYEENETGYTDNSSSYQRKKTSNRKLYRDGDDKFLGGVAAGVGHYLGIDAIWLRLLLIALFFSAGFGFLIYIILWVLLPEATTTAEKLEMEGEHVTIDNIEKKIREEFSAIKETLEDGANNVKKKVADGFQKNGKKATSGLQELIGVIG
;
A
#
# COMPACT_ATOMS: atom_id res chain seq x y z
N MET A 1 41.86 0.95 3.34
CA MET A 1 41.10 -0.11 2.64
C MET A 1 39.71 -0.07 3.25
N ASN A 2 38.71 0.26 2.46
CA ASN A 2 37.34 0.21 2.96
C ASN A 2 36.92 -1.25 3.09
N LYS A 3 36.39 -1.61 4.24
CA LYS A 3 35.86 -2.95 4.49
C LYS A 3 34.46 -3.04 3.85
N THR A 4 34.25 -4.08 3.06
CA THR A 4 32.98 -4.36 2.41
C THR A 4 32.16 -5.33 3.26
N ILE A 5 30.89 -5.08 3.43
CA ILE A 5 29.93 -5.89 4.20
C ILE A 5 28.86 -6.39 3.23
N ASN A 6 28.40 -7.62 3.45
CA ASN A 6 27.25 -8.15 2.72
C ASN A 6 26.00 -7.93 3.56
N ILE A 7 24.99 -7.29 2.99
CA ILE A 7 23.70 -7.07 3.63
C ILE A 7 22.57 -7.68 2.80
N ASN A 8 21.50 -8.07 3.49
CA ASN A 8 20.23 -8.39 2.86
C ASN A 8 19.27 -7.21 3.12
N LEU A 9 18.70 -6.65 2.06
CA LEU A 9 17.76 -5.56 2.13
C LEU A 9 16.60 -5.86 1.18
N GLY A 10 15.38 -5.92 1.71
CA GLY A 10 14.19 -6.23 0.91
C GLY A 10 14.27 -7.57 0.15
N GLY A 11 15.06 -8.55 0.67
CA GLY A 11 15.25 -9.86 0.03
C GLY A 11 16.40 -9.91 -0.98
N TYR A 12 17.06 -8.81 -1.29
CA TYR A 12 18.22 -8.74 -2.18
C TYR A 12 19.53 -8.62 -1.41
N PHE A 13 20.61 -9.20 -1.96
CA PHE A 13 21.94 -9.13 -1.36
C PHE A 13 22.76 -8.04 -2.02
N PHE A 14 23.35 -7.16 -1.21
CA PHE A 14 24.20 -6.07 -1.66
C PHE A 14 25.57 -6.12 -0.99
N HIS A 15 26.61 -5.76 -1.76
CA HIS A 15 27.95 -5.48 -1.23
C HIS A 15 28.00 -3.99 -0.92
N ILE A 16 28.23 -3.61 0.33
CA ILE A 16 28.21 -2.22 0.80
C ILE A 16 29.48 -1.88 1.57
N ASP A 17 30.00 -0.68 1.39
CA ASP A 17 31.08 -0.15 2.22
C ASP A 17 30.64 0.01 3.67
N GLU A 18 31.52 -0.19 4.63
CA GLU A 18 31.22 -0.08 6.06
C GLU A 18 30.66 1.30 6.44
N THR A 19 31.20 2.37 5.86
CA THR A 19 30.69 3.75 6.08
C THR A 19 29.29 3.93 5.51
N ALA A 20 29.02 3.42 4.33
CA ALA A 20 27.71 3.43 3.70
C ALA A 20 26.68 2.62 4.51
N TYR A 21 27.08 1.46 5.03
CA TYR A 21 26.24 0.64 5.91
C TYR A 21 25.86 1.36 7.19
N GLN A 22 26.83 2.00 7.85
CA GLN A 22 26.55 2.76 9.06
C GLN A 22 25.59 3.93 8.83
N LYS A 23 25.68 4.57 7.65
CA LYS A 23 24.78 5.65 7.26
C LYS A 23 23.37 5.12 7.01
N LEU A 24 23.24 4.05 6.26
CA LEU A 24 21.95 3.39 5.99
C LEU A 24 21.29 2.93 7.29
N ARG A 25 22.04 2.29 8.18
CA ARG A 25 21.55 1.82 9.46
C ARG A 25 21.02 2.97 10.32
N ARG A 26 21.79 4.07 10.44
CA ARG A 26 21.35 5.26 11.19
C ARG A 26 20.06 5.84 10.62
N TYR A 27 19.93 5.87 9.32
CA TYR A 27 18.73 6.32 8.63
C TYR A 27 17.52 5.45 8.96
N LEU A 28 17.63 4.12 8.84
CA LEU A 28 16.56 3.19 9.20
C LEU A 28 16.21 3.23 10.69
N ASP A 29 17.22 3.36 11.57
CA ASP A 29 17.02 3.51 13.01
C ASP A 29 16.27 4.81 13.35
N ALA A 30 16.55 5.92 12.65
CA ALA A 30 15.85 7.19 12.83
C ALA A 30 14.39 7.08 12.42
N ILE A 31 14.10 6.50 11.25
CA ILE A 31 12.72 6.23 10.79
C ILE A 31 12.00 5.32 11.79
N SER A 32 12.66 4.25 12.24
CA SER A 32 12.09 3.33 13.22
C SER A 32 11.74 4.01 14.56
N LYS A 33 12.43 5.08 14.93
CA LYS A 33 12.12 5.87 16.13
C LYS A 33 10.96 6.82 15.89
N SER A 34 10.87 7.48 14.74
CA SER A 34 9.75 8.37 14.41
C SER A 34 8.42 7.60 14.35
N LEU A 35 8.45 6.32 13.97
CA LEU A 35 7.30 5.42 13.94
C LEU A 35 6.99 4.74 15.29
N SER A 36 7.52 5.23 16.42
CA SER A 36 7.38 4.56 17.73
C SER A 36 5.97 4.53 18.27
N ASP A 37 5.10 5.44 17.85
CA ASP A 37 3.77 5.64 18.40
C ASP A 37 2.71 4.66 17.84
N ASP A 38 3.02 3.94 16.76
CA ASP A 38 2.14 2.92 16.20
C ASP A 38 2.85 1.57 15.98
N PRO A 39 2.79 0.66 16.98
CA PRO A 39 3.49 -0.61 16.89
C PRO A 39 2.97 -1.56 15.81
N GLN A 40 1.72 -1.40 15.35
CA GLN A 40 1.07 -2.37 14.46
C GLN A 40 1.48 -2.19 12.98
N GLY A 41 1.63 -0.95 12.51
CA GLY A 41 2.04 -0.67 11.13
C GLY A 41 3.56 -0.55 10.94
N LYS A 42 4.32 -0.38 12.03
CA LYS A 42 5.75 -0.09 12.00
C LYS A 42 6.58 -1.10 11.18
N ASN A 43 6.36 -2.38 11.43
CA ASN A 43 7.17 -3.43 10.76
C ASN A 43 6.90 -3.48 9.26
N GLU A 44 5.65 -3.23 8.85
CA GLU A 44 5.25 -3.19 7.46
C GLU A 44 5.83 -1.95 6.75
N ILE A 45 5.70 -0.79 7.39
CA ILE A 45 6.29 0.46 6.88
C ILE A 45 7.81 0.31 6.68
N ILE A 46 8.53 -0.25 7.66
CA ILE A 46 9.98 -0.45 7.55
C ILE A 46 10.31 -1.44 6.43
N ALA A 47 9.54 -2.54 6.31
CA ALA A 47 9.75 -3.53 5.25
C ALA A 47 9.55 -2.91 3.86
N ASP A 48 8.54 -2.07 3.68
CA ASP A 48 8.29 -1.38 2.40
C ASP A 48 9.35 -0.33 2.10
N ILE A 49 9.86 0.37 3.11
CA ILE A 49 10.98 1.30 2.97
C ILE A 49 12.25 0.55 2.56
N GLU A 50 12.56 -0.57 3.20
CA GLU A 50 13.71 -1.43 2.84
C GLU A 50 13.56 -1.98 1.41
N ALA A 51 12.37 -2.42 1.02
CA ALA A 51 12.07 -2.87 -0.33
C ALA A 51 12.31 -1.75 -1.35
N ARG A 52 11.85 -0.54 -1.08
CA ARG A 52 12.06 0.62 -1.96
C ARG A 52 13.52 1.02 -2.07
N ILE A 53 14.27 1.01 -0.96
CA ILE A 53 15.72 1.27 -0.97
C ILE A 53 16.44 0.21 -1.81
N SER A 54 16.06 -1.06 -1.69
CA SER A 54 16.65 -2.15 -2.47
C SER A 54 16.38 -2.01 -3.97
N GLU A 55 15.18 -1.57 -4.35
CA GLU A 55 14.81 -1.27 -5.73
C GLU A 55 15.69 -0.14 -6.30
N LEU A 56 15.80 0.98 -5.58
CA LEU A 56 16.62 2.12 -5.98
C LEU A 56 18.11 1.76 -6.09
N LEU A 57 18.61 0.89 -5.21
CA LEU A 57 19.96 0.35 -5.32
C LEU A 57 20.12 -0.55 -6.55
N SER A 58 19.15 -1.42 -6.82
CA SER A 58 19.16 -2.34 -7.95
C SER A 58 19.11 -1.61 -9.30
N GLU A 59 18.34 -0.52 -9.40
CA GLU A 59 18.31 0.33 -10.60
C GLU A 59 19.68 0.96 -10.89
N LYS A 60 20.45 1.26 -9.84
CA LYS A 60 21.74 1.94 -9.95
C LYS A 60 22.91 0.99 -10.13
N ILE A 61 22.83 -0.21 -9.54
CA ILE A 61 23.86 -1.23 -9.57
C ILE A 61 23.64 -2.12 -10.79
N THR A 62 24.41 -1.87 -11.85
CA THR A 62 24.33 -2.63 -13.10
C THR A 62 25.15 -3.94 -13.05
N ASP A 63 26.14 -4.02 -12.14
CA ASP A 63 27.02 -5.18 -11.97
C ASP A 63 26.92 -5.70 -10.53
N ALA A 64 26.67 -7.00 -10.37
CA ALA A 64 26.58 -7.67 -9.06
C ALA A 64 27.86 -7.56 -8.20
N ARG A 65 28.99 -7.16 -8.78
CA ARG A 65 30.25 -6.92 -8.09
C ARG A 65 30.44 -5.48 -7.63
N GLN A 66 29.53 -4.58 -8.02
CA GLN A 66 29.62 -3.18 -7.65
C GLN A 66 29.32 -3.02 -6.16
N VAL A 67 30.20 -2.29 -5.47
CA VAL A 67 30.04 -2.00 -4.05
C VAL A 67 29.26 -0.70 -3.88
N VAL A 68 28.22 -0.74 -3.08
CA VAL A 68 27.44 0.44 -2.67
C VAL A 68 28.31 1.35 -1.81
N ASN A 69 28.47 2.60 -2.22
CA ASN A 69 29.26 3.59 -1.48
C ASN A 69 28.36 4.58 -0.72
N GLU A 70 28.98 5.42 0.11
CA GLU A 70 28.26 6.41 0.93
C GLU A 70 27.48 7.44 0.09
N GLN A 71 27.99 7.78 -1.11
CA GLN A 71 27.31 8.69 -2.01
C GLN A 71 26.01 8.11 -2.57
N ASP A 72 26.00 6.80 -2.81
CA ASP A 72 24.80 6.08 -3.27
C ASP A 72 23.70 6.15 -2.22
N ILE A 73 24.03 5.88 -0.95
CA ILE A 73 23.10 6.00 0.17
C ILE A 73 22.63 7.44 0.35
N SER A 74 23.54 8.44 0.24
CA SER A 74 23.14 9.85 0.32
C SER A 74 22.12 10.25 -0.76
N ASN A 75 22.29 9.74 -1.97
CA ASN A 75 21.35 10.01 -3.05
C ASN A 75 19.99 9.36 -2.81
N ILE A 76 19.99 8.14 -2.24
CA ILE A 76 18.74 7.45 -1.87
C ILE A 76 18.00 8.22 -0.77
N ILE A 77 18.69 8.64 0.28
CA ILE A 77 18.10 9.45 1.37
C ILE A 77 17.47 10.73 0.79
N LYS A 78 18.13 11.40 -0.16
CA LYS A 78 17.53 12.58 -0.83
C LYS A 78 16.27 12.28 -1.64
N ILE A 79 16.15 11.07 -2.17
CA ILE A 79 14.95 10.65 -2.93
C ILE A 79 13.82 10.30 -1.97
N MET A 80 14.15 9.58 -0.89
CA MET A 80 13.20 9.09 0.10
C MET A 80 12.73 10.16 1.09
N GLY A 81 13.55 11.20 1.33
CA GLY A 81 13.37 12.22 2.36
C GLY A 81 14.15 11.93 3.64
N GLU A 82 14.43 12.95 4.43
CA GLU A 82 15.10 12.81 5.74
C GLU A 82 14.06 12.69 6.87
N PRO A 83 14.28 11.87 7.90
CA PRO A 83 13.32 11.70 9.00
C PRO A 83 13.05 12.98 9.79
N GLU A 84 14.01 13.92 9.80
CA GLU A 84 13.91 15.20 10.48
C GLU A 84 12.92 16.17 9.84
N ASP A 85 12.61 15.98 8.55
CA ASP A 85 11.60 16.76 7.83
C ASP A 85 10.17 16.49 8.32
N TYR A 86 9.98 15.48 9.17
CA TYR A 86 8.65 15.02 9.65
C TYR A 86 8.29 15.56 11.04
N GLU A 87 9.29 15.88 11.88
CA GLU A 87 9.02 16.40 13.24
C GLU A 87 8.49 17.84 13.23
N GLU A 88 8.73 18.63 12.16
CA GLU A 88 8.29 20.02 12.06
C GLU A 88 6.84 20.22 11.63
N ASN A 89 6.14 19.18 11.14
CA ASN A 89 4.78 19.33 10.62
C ASN A 89 3.66 19.17 11.65
N GLU A 90 3.95 18.79 12.91
CA GLU A 90 2.93 18.74 13.97
C GLU A 90 2.70 20.07 14.72
N THR A 91 3.52 21.08 14.51
CA THR A 91 3.32 22.38 15.15
C THR A 91 3.27 23.52 14.14
N GLY A 92 2.05 23.81 13.67
CA GLY A 92 1.59 25.16 13.32
C GLY A 92 2.25 25.82 12.12
N TYR A 93 1.48 25.92 11.05
CA TYR A 93 1.47 26.99 10.05
C TYR A 93 2.56 28.09 10.24
N THR A 94 3.71 27.96 9.59
CA THR A 94 4.49 29.08 9.13
C THR A 94 5.02 28.79 7.73
N ASP A 95 4.40 29.51 6.82
CA ASP A 95 4.67 29.71 5.42
C ASP A 95 6.11 30.21 5.23
N ASN A 96 7.07 29.33 4.99
CA ASN A 96 8.36 29.64 4.37
C ASN A 96 9.15 28.39 4.00
N SER A 97 8.54 27.42 3.36
CA SER A 97 9.29 26.46 2.59
C SER A 97 9.41 27.02 1.18
N SER A 98 10.63 27.35 0.78
CA SER A 98 10.97 27.35 -0.63
C SER A 98 10.67 25.95 -1.16
N SER A 99 9.38 25.76 -1.48
CA SER A 99 8.92 24.61 -2.18
C SER A 99 9.68 24.57 -3.50
N TYR A 100 10.69 23.73 -3.57
CA TYR A 100 11.03 23.13 -4.82
C TYR A 100 9.76 22.43 -5.28
N GLN A 101 8.90 23.17 -5.99
CA GLN A 101 7.89 22.57 -6.85
C GLN A 101 8.67 21.75 -7.87
N ARG A 102 9.08 20.54 -7.49
CA ARG A 102 9.40 19.51 -8.44
C ARG A 102 8.16 19.38 -9.30
N LYS A 103 8.26 19.89 -10.54
CA LYS A 103 7.31 19.63 -11.60
C LYS A 103 6.85 18.18 -11.43
N LYS A 104 5.57 17.99 -11.18
CA LYS A 104 4.90 16.68 -11.17
C LYS A 104 5.11 16.02 -12.53
N THR A 105 6.27 15.44 -12.77
CA THR A 105 6.41 14.39 -13.75
C THR A 105 5.98 13.13 -13.05
N SER A 106 4.69 12.93 -13.03
CA SER A 106 4.08 11.68 -12.63
C SER A 106 4.57 10.59 -13.58
N ASN A 107 5.63 9.92 -13.23
CA ASN A 107 6.06 8.68 -13.89
C ASN A 107 5.15 7.56 -13.39
N ARG A 108 3.86 7.60 -13.79
CA ARG A 108 2.93 6.51 -13.50
C ARG A 108 3.46 5.25 -14.15
N LYS A 109 3.68 4.23 -13.37
CA LYS A 109 3.97 2.89 -13.89
C LYS A 109 2.65 2.12 -14.05
N LEU A 110 2.61 1.25 -15.01
CA LEU A 110 1.41 0.47 -15.32
C LEU A 110 1.43 -0.86 -14.58
N TYR A 111 0.63 -0.94 -13.52
CA TYR A 111 0.38 -2.14 -12.73
C TYR A 111 -1.10 -2.49 -12.77
N ARG A 112 -1.46 -3.73 -12.45
CA ARG A 112 -2.84 -4.08 -12.12
C ARG A 112 -3.09 -3.83 -10.63
N ASP A 113 -4.28 -3.32 -10.30
CA ASP A 113 -4.64 -3.00 -8.94
C ASP A 113 -5.04 -4.27 -8.18
N GLY A 114 -4.33 -4.53 -7.06
CA GLY A 114 -4.58 -5.65 -6.17
C GLY A 114 -5.76 -5.44 -5.23
N ASP A 115 -6.18 -4.22 -4.97
CA ASP A 115 -7.22 -3.86 -3.99
C ASP A 115 -8.61 -3.77 -4.66
N ASP A 116 -8.71 -3.17 -5.85
CA ASP A 116 -9.96 -3.14 -6.64
C ASP A 116 -10.01 -4.29 -7.66
N LYS A 117 -10.07 -5.53 -7.15
CA LYS A 117 -10.03 -6.78 -7.92
C LYS A 117 -11.38 -7.18 -8.56
N PHE A 118 -12.06 -6.29 -9.22
CA PHE A 118 -13.14 -6.78 -10.10
C PHE A 118 -12.52 -7.39 -11.36
N LEU A 119 -12.53 -8.73 -11.48
CA LEU A 119 -11.88 -9.48 -12.57
C LEU A 119 -10.34 -9.23 -12.68
N GLY A 120 -9.58 -9.30 -11.57
CA GLY A 120 -8.12 -9.28 -11.60
C GLY A 120 -7.45 -7.90 -11.63
N GLY A 121 -8.20 -6.79 -11.43
CA GLY A 121 -7.65 -5.46 -11.20
C GLY A 121 -7.09 -4.73 -12.44
N VAL A 122 -7.21 -5.31 -13.64
CA VAL A 122 -6.66 -4.72 -14.87
C VAL A 122 -7.31 -3.38 -15.20
N ALA A 123 -8.63 -3.29 -15.10
CA ALA A 123 -9.36 -2.06 -15.41
C ALA A 123 -9.05 -0.94 -14.42
N ALA A 124 -8.88 -1.27 -13.12
CA ALA A 124 -8.49 -0.30 -12.11
C ALA A 124 -7.06 0.19 -12.34
N GLY A 125 -6.09 -0.70 -12.54
CA GLY A 125 -4.70 -0.33 -12.82
C GLY A 125 -4.52 0.52 -14.07
N VAL A 126 -5.18 0.19 -15.17
CA VAL A 126 -5.17 1.01 -16.39
C VAL A 126 -5.89 2.35 -16.15
N GLY A 127 -6.95 2.36 -15.32
CA GLY A 127 -7.66 3.57 -14.89
C GLY A 127 -6.75 4.55 -14.18
N HIS A 128 -6.01 4.09 -13.18
CA HIS A 128 -5.02 4.87 -12.46
C HIS A 128 -3.95 5.44 -13.39
N TYR A 129 -3.43 4.60 -14.30
CA TYR A 129 -2.42 5.05 -15.27
C TYR A 129 -2.93 6.17 -16.19
N LEU A 130 -4.15 6.04 -16.72
CA LEU A 130 -4.76 7.02 -17.61
C LEU A 130 -5.38 8.22 -16.86
N GLY A 131 -5.58 8.11 -15.54
CA GLY A 131 -6.28 9.10 -14.74
C GLY A 131 -7.79 9.11 -15.01
N ILE A 132 -8.37 7.97 -15.36
CA ILE A 132 -9.79 7.74 -15.68
C ILE A 132 -10.35 6.77 -14.63
N ASP A 133 -11.58 7.01 -14.19
CA ASP A 133 -12.26 6.10 -13.27
C ASP A 133 -12.39 4.69 -13.90
N ALA A 134 -12.05 3.67 -13.11
CA ALA A 134 -12.08 2.27 -13.52
C ALA A 134 -13.45 1.81 -14.07
N ILE A 135 -14.54 2.48 -13.63
CA ILE A 135 -15.88 2.15 -14.11
C ILE A 135 -16.06 2.40 -15.61
N TRP A 136 -15.46 3.49 -16.13
CA TRP A 136 -15.51 3.79 -17.56
C TRP A 136 -14.73 2.78 -18.39
N LEU A 137 -13.59 2.33 -17.88
CA LEU A 137 -12.82 1.26 -18.53
C LEU A 137 -13.55 -0.09 -18.49
N ARG A 138 -14.22 -0.40 -17.38
CA ARG A 138 -15.07 -1.61 -17.30
C ARG A 138 -16.20 -1.57 -18.32
N LEU A 139 -16.89 -0.43 -18.44
CA LEU A 139 -17.95 -0.22 -19.45
C LEU A 139 -17.41 -0.36 -20.87
N LEU A 140 -16.25 0.21 -21.16
CA LEU A 140 -15.60 0.12 -22.47
C LEU A 140 -15.23 -1.32 -22.81
N LEU A 141 -14.64 -2.07 -21.86
CA LEU A 141 -14.31 -3.48 -22.06
C LEU A 141 -15.56 -4.36 -22.29
N ILE A 142 -16.65 -4.08 -21.59
CA ILE A 142 -17.93 -4.76 -21.77
C ILE A 142 -18.50 -4.43 -23.17
N ALA A 143 -18.49 -3.16 -23.56
CA ALA A 143 -18.96 -2.75 -24.90
C ALA A 143 -18.12 -3.41 -26.00
N LEU A 144 -16.81 -3.48 -25.82
CA LEU A 144 -15.90 -4.14 -26.76
C LEU A 144 -16.11 -5.66 -26.83
N PHE A 145 -16.47 -6.28 -25.72
CA PHE A 145 -16.85 -7.69 -25.67
C PHE A 145 -18.08 -7.98 -26.52
N PHE A 146 -19.14 -7.18 -26.38
CA PHE A 146 -20.39 -7.38 -27.14
C PHE A 146 -20.29 -6.94 -28.60
N SER A 147 -19.43 -5.95 -28.93
CA SER A 147 -19.31 -5.45 -30.30
C SER A 147 -18.55 -6.39 -31.22
N ALA A 148 -17.44 -6.96 -30.79
CA ALA A 148 -16.54 -7.71 -31.65
C ALA A 148 -15.94 -8.99 -31.04
N GLY A 149 -16.28 -9.33 -29.80
CA GLY A 149 -15.70 -10.46 -29.07
C GLY A 149 -14.23 -10.27 -28.66
N PHE A 150 -13.57 -9.21 -29.15
CA PHE A 150 -12.15 -8.96 -28.87
C PHE A 150 -11.88 -8.46 -27.44
N GLY A 151 -12.88 -7.94 -26.75
CA GLY A 151 -12.72 -7.42 -25.38
C GLY A 151 -12.15 -8.47 -24.41
N PHE A 152 -12.56 -9.71 -24.56
CA PHE A 152 -12.05 -10.82 -23.73
C PHE A 152 -10.58 -11.13 -24.01
N LEU A 153 -10.18 -11.16 -25.29
CA LEU A 153 -8.80 -11.42 -25.66
C LEU A 153 -7.87 -10.31 -25.18
N ILE A 154 -8.26 -9.04 -25.38
CA ILE A 154 -7.50 -7.87 -24.91
C ILE A 154 -7.37 -7.93 -23.38
N TYR A 155 -8.44 -8.28 -22.68
CA TYR A 155 -8.43 -8.40 -21.23
C TYR A 155 -7.44 -9.46 -20.75
N ILE A 156 -7.45 -10.66 -21.34
CA ILE A 156 -6.50 -11.73 -20.98
C ILE A 156 -5.06 -11.32 -21.27
N ILE A 157 -4.81 -10.69 -22.41
CA ILE A 157 -3.47 -10.21 -22.76
C ILE A 157 -2.98 -9.18 -21.71
N LEU A 158 -3.79 -8.21 -21.36
CA LEU A 158 -3.45 -7.23 -20.34
C LEU A 158 -3.26 -7.88 -18.97
N TRP A 159 -4.10 -8.84 -18.61
CA TRP A 159 -4.00 -9.55 -17.33
C TRP A 159 -2.71 -10.35 -17.18
N VAL A 160 -2.20 -10.93 -18.26
CA VAL A 160 -0.93 -11.68 -18.28
C VAL A 160 0.28 -10.73 -18.32
N LEU A 161 0.16 -9.61 -19.06
CA LEU A 161 1.28 -8.67 -19.25
C LEU A 161 1.49 -7.72 -18.06
N LEU A 162 0.42 -7.33 -17.36
CA LEU A 162 0.53 -6.39 -16.26
C LEU A 162 0.85 -7.13 -14.96
N PRO A 163 1.99 -6.80 -14.30
CA PRO A 163 2.26 -7.28 -12.95
C PRO A 163 1.28 -6.66 -11.97
N GLU A 164 1.00 -7.34 -10.87
CA GLU A 164 0.18 -6.83 -9.77
C GLU A 164 1.03 -5.90 -8.90
N ALA A 165 0.47 -4.74 -8.52
CA ALA A 165 1.07 -3.89 -7.50
C ALA A 165 0.94 -4.59 -6.14
N THR A 166 2.05 -5.08 -5.60
CA THR A 166 2.10 -5.85 -4.34
C THR A 166 2.65 -5.04 -3.19
N THR A 167 3.53 -4.07 -3.48
CA THR A 167 4.12 -3.19 -2.46
C THR A 167 3.44 -1.82 -2.45
N THR A 168 3.50 -1.13 -1.31
CA THR A 168 2.98 0.24 -1.19
C THR A 168 3.69 1.19 -2.15
N ALA A 169 4.97 0.96 -2.42
CA ALA A 169 5.73 1.73 -3.41
C ALA A 169 5.15 1.59 -4.83
N GLU A 170 4.83 0.36 -5.26
CA GLU A 170 4.22 0.09 -6.57
C GLU A 170 2.82 0.70 -6.69
N LYS A 171 2.02 0.67 -5.61
CA LYS A 171 0.71 1.33 -5.54
C LYS A 171 0.82 2.84 -5.72
N LEU A 172 1.77 3.48 -5.02
CA LEU A 172 2.05 4.91 -5.15
C LEU A 172 2.50 5.28 -6.57
N GLU A 173 3.39 4.49 -7.18
CA GLU A 173 3.82 4.69 -8.57
C GLU A 173 2.66 4.53 -9.57
N MET A 174 1.75 3.58 -9.34
CA MET A 174 0.54 3.40 -10.15
C MET A 174 -0.38 4.62 -10.07
N GLU A 175 -0.57 5.19 -8.87
CA GLU A 175 -1.36 6.40 -8.64
C GLU A 175 -0.65 7.67 -9.15
N GLY A 176 0.67 7.59 -9.39
CA GLY A 176 1.50 8.71 -9.83
C GLY A 176 1.95 9.61 -8.69
N GLU A 177 1.96 9.09 -7.48
CA GLU A 177 2.53 9.76 -6.32
C GLU A 177 4.03 9.49 -6.20
N HIS A 178 4.75 10.38 -5.51
CA HIS A 178 6.16 10.16 -5.23
C HIS A 178 6.32 9.09 -4.15
N VAL A 179 7.20 8.15 -4.39
CA VAL A 179 7.52 7.11 -3.40
C VAL A 179 8.51 7.68 -2.40
N THR A 180 7.99 8.36 -1.39
CA THR A 180 8.71 8.89 -0.23
C THR A 180 8.24 8.17 1.02
N ILE A 181 9.01 8.28 2.11
CA ILE A 181 8.65 7.69 3.40
C ILE A 181 7.27 8.17 3.85
N ASP A 182 7.02 9.47 3.75
CA ASP A 182 5.76 10.11 4.14
C ASP A 182 4.56 9.50 3.39
N ASN A 183 4.66 9.37 2.07
CA ASN A 183 3.59 8.79 1.28
C ASN A 183 3.41 7.28 1.56
N ILE A 184 4.48 6.54 1.81
CA ILE A 184 4.42 5.13 2.22
C ILE A 184 3.72 5.02 3.57
N GLU A 185 4.15 5.80 4.58
CA GLU A 185 3.54 5.79 5.90
C GLU A 185 2.05 6.14 5.84
N LYS A 186 1.72 7.23 5.15
CA LYS A 186 0.34 7.68 4.98
C LYS A 186 -0.53 6.59 4.34
N LYS A 187 -0.06 5.97 3.26
CA LYS A 187 -0.81 4.93 2.53
C LYS A 187 -1.07 3.71 3.41
N ILE A 188 -0.06 3.24 4.13
CA ILE A 188 -0.21 2.11 5.06
C ILE A 188 -1.18 2.45 6.20
N ARG A 189 -1.10 3.63 6.79
CA ARG A 189 -2.04 4.07 7.84
C ARG A 189 -3.48 4.14 7.32
N GLU A 190 -3.69 4.62 6.10
CA GLU A 190 -5.00 4.64 5.45
C GLU A 190 -5.55 3.22 5.25
N GLU A 191 -4.74 2.29 4.76
CA GLU A 191 -5.12 0.88 4.59
C GLU A 191 -5.48 0.22 5.92
N PHE A 192 -4.68 0.42 6.98
CA PHE A 192 -4.99 -0.10 8.31
C PHE A 192 -6.28 0.48 8.89
N SER A 193 -6.53 1.78 8.71
CA SER A 193 -7.75 2.41 9.19
C SER A 193 -9.00 1.87 8.48
N ALA A 194 -8.93 1.64 7.18
CA ALA A 194 -10.01 1.05 6.39
C ALA A 194 -10.30 -0.40 6.81
N ILE A 195 -9.26 -1.19 7.07
CA ILE A 195 -9.41 -2.57 7.57
C ILE A 195 -10.07 -2.56 8.95
N LYS A 196 -9.64 -1.67 9.86
CA LYS A 196 -10.22 -1.54 11.19
C LYS A 196 -11.70 -1.18 11.14
N GLU A 197 -12.08 -0.21 10.33
CA GLU A 197 -13.47 0.20 10.12
C GLU A 197 -14.31 -0.97 9.58
N THR A 198 -13.79 -1.69 8.58
CA THR A 198 -14.47 -2.87 8.01
C THR A 198 -14.67 -3.98 9.04
N LEU A 199 -13.70 -4.21 9.92
CA LEU A 199 -13.79 -5.22 10.99
C LEU A 199 -14.79 -4.78 12.07
N GLU A 200 -14.81 -3.51 12.46
CA GLU A 200 -15.77 -2.97 13.43
C GLU A 200 -17.21 -3.05 12.88
N ASP A 201 -17.42 -2.69 11.63
CA ASP A 201 -18.71 -2.82 10.96
C ASP A 201 -19.15 -4.27 10.81
N GLY A 202 -18.23 -5.16 10.45
CA GLY A 202 -18.48 -6.59 10.41
C GLY A 202 -18.89 -7.14 11.78
N ALA A 203 -18.18 -6.80 12.84
CA ALA A 203 -18.47 -7.21 14.20
C ALA A 203 -19.84 -6.68 14.70
N ASN A 204 -20.15 -5.41 14.39
CA ASN A 204 -21.42 -4.78 14.74
C ASN A 204 -22.60 -5.43 13.98
N ASN A 205 -22.42 -5.74 12.70
CA ASN A 205 -23.41 -6.45 11.90
C ASN A 205 -23.68 -7.88 12.43
N VAL A 206 -22.64 -8.60 12.83
CA VAL A 206 -22.77 -9.92 13.45
C VAL A 206 -23.49 -9.82 14.78
N LYS A 207 -23.09 -8.87 15.66
CA LYS A 207 -23.81 -8.62 16.95
C LYS A 207 -25.29 -8.34 16.73
N LYS A 208 -25.62 -7.49 15.74
CA LYS A 208 -27.02 -7.14 15.41
C LYS A 208 -27.80 -8.36 14.91
N LYS A 209 -27.23 -9.15 14.00
CA LYS A 209 -27.87 -10.39 13.50
C LYS A 209 -28.09 -11.42 14.60
N VAL A 210 -27.12 -11.57 15.51
CA VAL A 210 -27.24 -12.46 16.67
C VAL A 210 -28.32 -11.97 17.62
N ALA A 211 -28.33 -10.68 17.95
CA ALA A 211 -29.37 -10.10 18.82
C ALA A 211 -30.77 -10.23 18.20
N ASP A 212 -30.92 -9.95 16.90
CA ASP A 212 -32.20 -10.10 16.19
C ASP A 212 -32.63 -11.57 16.11
N GLY A 213 -31.68 -12.50 15.96
CA GLY A 213 -31.93 -13.95 15.97
C GLY A 213 -32.44 -14.44 17.32
N PHE A 214 -31.84 -13.96 18.44
CA PHE A 214 -32.30 -14.28 19.79
C PHE A 214 -33.69 -13.69 20.09
N GLN A 215 -33.98 -12.45 19.68
CA GLN A 215 -35.29 -11.85 19.84
C GLN A 215 -36.38 -12.57 19.04
N LYS A 216 -36.07 -13.03 17.82
CA LYS A 216 -37.02 -13.72 16.97
C LYS A 216 -37.35 -15.14 17.47
N ASN A 217 -36.36 -15.83 18.01
CA ASN A 217 -36.55 -17.14 18.62
C ASN A 217 -37.21 -17.05 20.00
N GLY A 218 -36.89 -16.04 20.81
CA GLY A 218 -37.55 -15.79 22.09
C GLY A 218 -39.05 -15.50 21.92
N LYS A 219 -39.45 -14.73 20.90
CA LYS A 219 -40.88 -14.47 20.62
C LYS A 219 -41.64 -15.70 20.14
N LYS A 220 -40.99 -16.60 19.37
CA LYS A 220 -41.58 -17.89 18.95
C LYS A 220 -41.77 -18.85 20.12
N ALA A 221 -40.81 -18.89 21.07
CA ALA A 221 -40.92 -19.73 22.26
C ALA A 221 -42.04 -19.25 23.22
N THR A 222 -42.19 -17.95 23.40
CA THR A 222 -43.28 -17.38 24.25
C THR A 222 -44.66 -17.52 23.62
N SER A 223 -44.78 -17.40 22.29
CA SER A 223 -46.08 -17.62 21.62
C SER A 223 -46.49 -19.11 21.66
N GLY A 224 -45.56 -20.03 21.49
CA GLY A 224 -45.84 -21.47 21.60
C GLY A 224 -46.20 -21.91 23.03
N LEU A 225 -45.64 -21.30 24.07
CA LEU A 225 -46.02 -21.54 25.46
C LEU A 225 -47.41 -20.97 25.81
N GLN A 226 -47.76 -19.82 25.27
CA GLN A 226 -49.13 -19.24 25.46
C GLN A 226 -50.22 -20.07 24.76
N GLU A 227 -49.90 -20.62 23.58
CA GLU A 227 -50.82 -21.51 22.88
C GLU A 227 -51.04 -22.84 23.57
N LEU A 228 -49.99 -23.40 24.20
CA LEU A 228 -50.06 -24.60 25.03
C LEU A 228 -50.86 -24.39 26.33
N ILE A 229 -50.74 -23.23 26.96
CA ILE A 229 -51.48 -22.90 28.17
C ILE A 229 -52.98 -22.65 27.87
N GLY A 230 -53.31 -22.11 26.68
CA GLY A 230 -54.68 -21.90 26.22
C GLY A 230 -55.45 -23.19 25.85
N VAL A 231 -54.76 -24.32 25.68
CA VAL A 231 -55.39 -25.60 25.34
C VAL A 231 -55.68 -26.47 26.58
N ILE A 232 -55.11 -26.14 27.73
CA ILE A 232 -55.25 -26.90 29.00
C ILE A 232 -56.29 -26.28 29.96
N GLY A 233 -56.83 -25.05 29.67
CA GLY A 233 -57.89 -24.39 30.40
C GLY A 233 -59.20 -24.48 29.67
#